data_bc9fa00c1a283486a27350b5f31d62de
#
_entry.id   bc9fa00c1a283486a27350b5f31d62de
#
_cell.length_a   1.000
_cell.length_b   1.000
_cell.length_c   1.000
_cell.angle_alpha   90.00
_cell.angle_beta   90.00
_cell.angle_gamma   90.00
#
_symmetry.space_group_name_H-M   'P 1'
#
loop_
_entity.id
_entity.type
_entity.pdbx_description
1 polymer ?
#
loop_
_entity_poly.entity_id
_entity_poly.type
_entity_poly.pdbx_seq_one_letter_code
_entity_poly.pdbx_strand_id
1 'polypeptide(L)'
;MKKLVSSVLAASMVLSLAACGSSASTDTASSSEAASTSTAATTEAAGEGSGAYTGTPIKIGGIGPVTGGAAIYGTCVANSAQIAVDEINALGGDIQFELMTEDDVNDAETSVNAYNALMDDGMQILVGTVTTQPALSVVPLSYEDRVFTLTPSASGDDVISINDNDNVFQICFTDSNQGSRSAQYIDENFDSPKIAIIYKNDDQYSIGIRDNFKAEADSRGMDIVYEGTFTEASQTDFNVQLAGAQSAGADLLFLPIYYTPASVILTQANAMGYAPTFFGVDGMDGILTAENFDASLAEGVYLLTPFSADSEDEMTQNFVAEYQDRFGEIPNQFGADAYDAIYTLYQAIQAAGATADMSNEEICDALIEVMPTLAVTGLTSAGSEMTWDENGAVSKDPTAVIIENGTYVTP
;
A
#
# COMPACT_ATOMS: atom_id res chain seq x y z
N MET A 1 12.30 -57.48 5.72
CA MET A 1 12.26 -58.52 4.69
C MET A 1 11.48 -58.03 3.49
N LYS A 2 12.14 -58.10 2.35
CA LYS A 2 11.66 -58.08 0.95
C LYS A 2 11.05 -56.73 0.51
N LYS A 3 11.74 -55.86 -0.23
CA LYS A 3 12.28 -55.93 -1.59
C LYS A 3 11.24 -55.80 -2.69
N LEU A 4 11.40 -54.68 -3.46
CA LEU A 4 11.53 -54.62 -4.93
C LEU A 4 10.19 -54.55 -5.70
N VAL A 5 9.97 -53.78 -6.81
CA VAL A 5 10.82 -53.46 -7.95
C VAL A 5 10.22 -52.30 -8.75
N SER A 6 11.11 -51.46 -9.25
CA SER A 6 11.10 -50.60 -10.43
C SER A 6 10.25 -51.04 -11.63
N SER A 7 9.74 -50.06 -12.40
CA SER A 7 9.90 -50.11 -13.86
C SER A 7 9.77 -48.74 -14.49
N VAL A 8 10.83 -48.35 -15.16
CA VAL A 8 11.05 -47.28 -16.14
C VAL A 8 10.40 -47.68 -17.46
N LEU A 9 9.80 -46.75 -18.18
CA LEU A 9 9.80 -46.81 -19.65
C LEU A 9 9.80 -45.36 -20.20
N ALA A 10 10.90 -45.12 -20.93
CA ALA A 10 11.13 -43.98 -21.80
C ALA A 10 10.82 -44.35 -23.26
N ALA A 11 10.73 -43.37 -24.09
CA ALA A 11 10.90 -43.32 -25.56
C ALA A 11 9.70 -42.69 -26.24
N SER A 12 9.79 -41.85 -27.22
CA SER A 12 10.80 -41.12 -27.99
C SER A 12 10.08 -40.38 -29.12
N MET A 13 10.58 -39.20 -29.39
CA MET A 13 10.73 -38.50 -30.69
C MET A 13 9.80 -38.88 -31.86
N VAL A 14 9.37 -37.86 -32.62
CA VAL A 14 9.83 -37.64 -33.99
C VAL A 14 9.50 -36.21 -34.46
N LEU A 15 10.51 -35.55 -35.01
CA LEU A 15 10.45 -34.33 -35.83
C LEU A 15 9.77 -34.59 -37.19
N SER A 16 9.17 -33.57 -37.79
CA SER A 16 9.23 -33.39 -39.24
C SER A 16 9.13 -31.89 -39.62
N LEU A 17 10.20 -31.45 -40.27
CA LEU A 17 10.32 -30.25 -41.09
C LEU A 17 9.73 -30.50 -42.50
N ALA A 18 9.23 -29.44 -43.14
CA ALA A 18 9.42 -29.06 -44.55
C ALA A 18 8.43 -27.91 -44.87
N ALA A 19 8.82 -26.72 -45.19
CA ALA A 19 9.61 -26.12 -46.22
C ALA A 19 8.79 -25.76 -47.48
N CYS A 20 8.88 -24.42 -47.80
CA CYS A 20 8.91 -23.74 -49.08
C CYS A 20 7.68 -23.64 -49.99
N GLY A 21 7.45 -22.43 -50.48
CA GLY A 21 6.87 -22.17 -51.80
C GLY A 21 6.41 -20.76 -52.04
N SER A 22 7.24 -19.97 -52.71
CA SER A 22 7.04 -18.65 -53.29
C SER A 22 5.99 -18.59 -54.41
N SER A 23 5.45 -17.38 -54.62
CA SER A 23 5.36 -16.58 -55.89
C SER A 23 4.09 -15.75 -55.90
N ALA A 24 4.16 -14.46 -55.87
CA ALA A 24 4.29 -13.44 -56.90
C ALA A 24 3.15 -13.36 -57.92
N SER A 25 2.63 -12.19 -57.99
CA SER A 25 2.42 -11.23 -59.06
C SER A 25 1.01 -10.62 -59.14
N THR A 26 1.05 -9.28 -59.09
CA THR A 26 0.56 -8.27 -60.05
C THR A 26 -0.91 -8.35 -60.43
N ASP A 27 -1.66 -7.28 -60.57
CA ASP A 27 -1.53 -5.90 -61.00
C ASP A 27 -2.84 -5.10 -60.79
N THR A 28 -2.68 -3.83 -60.67
CA THR A 28 -3.21 -2.66 -61.36
C THR A 28 -4.60 -2.11 -61.08
N ALA A 29 -4.53 -0.85 -60.63
CA ALA A 29 -5.24 0.37 -61.06
C ALA A 29 -6.74 0.52 -60.71
N SER A 30 -7.27 1.66 -60.36
CA SER A 30 -7.05 3.09 -60.66
C SER A 30 -8.16 3.90 -60.02
N SER A 31 -7.77 5.09 -59.51
CA SER A 31 -8.50 6.37 -59.49
C SER A 31 -9.89 6.45 -58.80
N SER A 32 -10.15 7.43 -57.94
CA SER A 32 -10.12 8.88 -58.20
C SER A 32 -10.36 9.73 -56.97
N GLU A 33 -9.79 10.93 -57.01
CA GLU A 33 -9.80 12.05 -56.10
C GLU A 33 -11.14 12.45 -55.48
N ALA A 34 -11.06 12.89 -54.22
CA ALA A 34 -11.70 14.15 -53.81
C ALA A 34 -10.95 14.73 -52.59
N ALA A 35 -10.34 15.87 -52.82
CA ALA A 35 -9.65 16.66 -51.80
C ALA A 35 -10.63 17.33 -50.86
N SER A 36 -10.33 17.28 -49.56
CA SER A 36 -10.81 18.24 -48.55
C SER A 36 -9.65 18.63 -47.65
N THR A 37 -9.20 19.83 -47.87
CA THR A 37 -8.23 20.55 -47.06
C THR A 37 -8.80 20.85 -45.67
N SER A 38 -8.24 20.22 -44.65
CA SER A 38 -8.36 20.68 -43.26
C SER A 38 -6.96 20.99 -42.78
N THR A 39 -6.77 22.24 -42.45
CA THR A 39 -5.54 22.82 -41.91
C THR A 39 -5.29 22.23 -40.53
N ALA A 40 -4.37 21.32 -40.41
CA ALA A 40 -3.84 20.86 -39.15
C ALA A 40 -2.81 21.88 -38.67
N ALA A 41 -3.09 22.51 -37.53
CA ALA A 41 -2.10 23.26 -36.77
C ALA A 41 -1.02 22.28 -36.28
N THR A 42 0.16 22.41 -36.83
CA THR A 42 1.37 21.76 -36.34
C THR A 42 1.73 22.37 -34.98
N THR A 43 1.42 21.67 -33.93
CA THR A 43 2.12 21.86 -32.67
C THR A 43 3.50 21.21 -32.83
N GLU A 44 4.53 22.03 -32.90
CA GLU A 44 5.91 21.56 -32.85
C GLU A 44 6.11 20.83 -31.50
N ALA A 45 6.23 19.51 -31.56
CA ALA A 45 6.80 18.74 -30.50
C ALA A 45 8.28 19.14 -30.38
N ALA A 46 8.63 19.78 -29.31
CA ALA A 46 10.01 19.94 -28.90
C ALA A 46 10.56 18.54 -28.56
N GLY A 47 11.04 17.86 -29.57
CA GLY A 47 11.91 16.72 -29.43
C GLY A 47 13.32 17.28 -29.49
N GLU A 48 14.09 17.10 -28.40
CA GLU A 48 15.52 16.82 -28.46
C GLU A 48 16.05 16.74 -27.03
N GLY A 49 16.56 15.57 -26.66
CA GLY A 49 17.43 15.41 -25.52
C GLY A 49 17.25 14.13 -24.70
N SER A 50 16.93 12.98 -25.30
CA SER A 50 17.17 11.73 -24.57
C SER A 50 18.65 11.35 -24.71
N GLY A 51 19.52 12.14 -24.14
CA GLY A 51 20.84 11.67 -23.74
C GLY A 51 20.62 10.63 -22.63
N ALA A 52 21.16 9.43 -22.79
CA ALA A 52 21.11 8.45 -21.70
C ALA A 52 21.71 9.13 -20.45
N TYR A 53 20.98 9.07 -19.32
CA TYR A 53 21.50 9.52 -18.04
C TYR A 53 22.83 8.83 -17.76
N THR A 54 23.85 9.60 -17.42
CA THR A 54 25.22 9.12 -17.18
C THR A 54 25.66 9.34 -15.73
N GLY A 55 24.78 9.89 -14.89
CA GLY A 55 25.04 10.11 -13.47
C GLY A 55 24.85 8.84 -12.63
N THR A 56 25.05 8.98 -11.33
CA THR A 56 24.74 7.96 -10.35
C THR A 56 23.29 8.15 -9.87
N PRO A 57 22.40 7.15 -9.90
CA PRO A 57 21.06 7.30 -9.34
C PRO A 57 21.12 7.39 -7.82
N ILE A 58 20.13 8.06 -7.22
CA ILE A 58 19.91 8.04 -5.78
C ILE A 58 19.32 6.66 -5.44
N LYS A 59 19.92 5.97 -4.49
CA LYS A 59 19.49 4.64 -4.07
C LYS A 59 18.40 4.71 -3.00
N ILE A 60 17.23 4.20 -3.36
CA ILE A 60 16.07 4.11 -2.47
C ILE A 60 15.93 2.67 -2.00
N GLY A 61 15.93 2.44 -0.69
CA GLY A 61 15.58 1.16 -0.09
C GLY A 61 14.07 1.06 0.13
N GLY A 62 13.51 -0.12 -0.14
CA GLY A 62 12.14 -0.49 0.20
C GLY A 62 12.14 -1.70 1.13
N ILE A 63 11.45 -1.63 2.25
CA ILE A 63 11.29 -2.76 3.19
C ILE A 63 9.81 -2.99 3.43
N GLY A 64 9.35 -4.21 3.23
CA GLY A 64 7.97 -4.57 3.51
C GLY A 64 7.69 -6.05 3.29
N PRO A 65 6.55 -6.57 3.77
CA PRO A 65 6.21 -7.97 3.67
C PRO A 65 5.77 -8.33 2.23
N VAL A 66 6.62 -8.98 1.46
CA VAL A 66 6.23 -9.53 0.15
C VAL A 66 5.89 -11.02 0.22
N THR A 67 6.09 -11.63 1.40
CA THR A 67 5.61 -12.97 1.75
C THR A 67 4.91 -12.97 3.10
N GLY A 68 4.17 -14.06 3.43
CA GLY A 68 3.46 -14.18 4.70
C GLY A 68 2.08 -13.54 4.76
N GLY A 69 1.58 -13.33 5.98
CA GLY A 69 0.18 -12.93 6.23
C GLY A 69 -0.17 -11.47 5.88
N ALA A 70 0.80 -10.63 5.54
CA ALA A 70 0.62 -9.24 5.12
C ALA A 70 1.17 -8.99 3.70
N ALA A 71 1.41 -10.04 2.92
CA ALA A 71 2.09 -9.97 1.62
C ALA A 71 1.36 -9.09 0.59
N ILE A 72 0.04 -8.99 0.66
CA ILE A 72 -0.76 -8.14 -0.24
C ILE A 72 -0.31 -6.68 -0.12
N TYR A 73 0.02 -6.20 1.08
CA TYR A 73 0.46 -4.82 1.28
C TYR A 73 1.83 -4.58 0.66
N GLY A 74 2.85 -5.33 1.10
CA GLY A 74 4.23 -5.10 0.69
C GLY A 74 4.47 -5.36 -0.79
N THR A 75 3.79 -6.35 -1.37
CA THR A 75 3.86 -6.60 -2.82
C THR A 75 3.29 -5.40 -3.60
N CYS A 76 2.14 -4.86 -3.17
CA CYS A 76 1.55 -3.71 -3.83
C CYS A 76 2.43 -2.45 -3.68
N VAL A 77 3.00 -2.23 -2.49
CA VAL A 77 3.96 -1.14 -2.24
C VAL A 77 5.18 -1.23 -3.15
N ALA A 78 5.86 -2.39 -3.20
CA ALA A 78 7.06 -2.58 -4.01
C ALA A 78 6.77 -2.39 -5.51
N ASN A 79 5.67 -2.95 -6.01
CA ASN A 79 5.25 -2.84 -7.39
C ASN A 79 4.95 -1.39 -7.79
N SER A 80 4.21 -0.67 -6.95
CA SER A 80 3.80 0.72 -7.20
C SER A 80 4.96 1.70 -7.10
N ALA A 81 5.86 1.50 -6.12
CA ALA A 81 7.10 2.26 -6.03
C ALA A 81 7.97 2.08 -7.30
N GLN A 82 8.04 0.86 -7.83
CA GLN A 82 8.77 0.59 -9.07
C GLN A 82 8.13 1.28 -10.29
N ILE A 83 6.80 1.33 -10.38
CA ILE A 83 6.11 2.10 -11.44
C ILE A 83 6.54 3.57 -11.37
N ALA A 84 6.43 4.19 -10.21
CA ALA A 84 6.78 5.61 -10.02
C ALA A 84 8.26 5.88 -10.33
N VAL A 85 9.18 5.00 -9.91
CA VAL A 85 10.61 5.09 -10.24
C VAL A 85 10.84 5.01 -11.74
N ASP A 86 10.20 4.06 -12.42
CA ASP A 86 10.33 3.91 -13.88
C ASP A 86 9.82 5.14 -14.63
N GLU A 87 8.69 5.71 -14.21
CA GLU A 87 8.11 6.91 -14.80
C GLU A 87 9.02 8.13 -14.62
N ILE A 88 9.53 8.36 -13.40
CA ILE A 88 10.44 9.46 -13.11
C ILE A 88 11.74 9.29 -13.91
N ASN A 89 12.30 8.10 -13.96
CA ASN A 89 13.49 7.81 -14.72
C ASN A 89 13.29 8.02 -16.24
N ALA A 90 12.08 7.73 -16.74
CA ALA A 90 11.72 7.96 -18.14
C ALA A 90 11.63 9.47 -18.52
N LEU A 91 11.47 10.36 -17.54
CA LEU A 91 11.55 11.81 -17.79
C LEU A 91 12.94 12.25 -18.29
N GLY A 92 13.99 11.45 -18.03
CA GLY A 92 15.36 11.70 -18.51
C GLY A 92 16.03 12.92 -17.87
N GLY A 93 15.55 13.37 -16.70
CA GLY A 93 16.13 14.50 -15.94
C GLY A 93 17.39 14.14 -15.16
N ASP A 94 17.90 15.11 -14.40
CA ASP A 94 19.12 14.96 -13.58
C ASP A 94 18.89 14.10 -12.31
N ILE A 95 17.62 13.88 -11.91
CA ILE A 95 17.26 13.02 -10.80
C ILE A 95 16.83 11.67 -11.36
N GLN A 96 17.53 10.63 -10.95
CA GLN A 96 17.23 9.25 -11.28
C GLN A 96 17.27 8.40 -10.00
N PHE A 97 16.45 7.38 -9.93
CA PHE A 97 16.35 6.50 -8.78
C PHE A 97 16.74 5.06 -9.14
N GLU A 98 17.34 4.39 -8.17
CA GLU A 98 17.50 2.93 -8.13
C GLU A 98 16.76 2.40 -6.92
N LEU A 99 15.70 1.62 -7.14
CA LEU A 99 14.91 1.00 -6.06
C LEU A 99 15.47 -0.38 -5.74
N MET A 100 15.76 -0.62 -4.46
CA MET A 100 16.20 -1.88 -3.89
C MET A 100 15.18 -2.34 -2.86
N THR A 101 14.69 -3.57 -2.91
CA THR A 101 13.61 -4.03 -2.03
C THR A 101 14.00 -5.28 -1.26
N GLU A 102 13.64 -5.35 0.01
CA GLU A 102 13.86 -6.48 0.92
C GLU A 102 12.53 -6.91 1.58
N ASP A 103 12.37 -8.22 1.76
CA ASP A 103 11.20 -8.82 2.42
C ASP A 103 11.42 -8.89 3.93
N ASP A 104 10.55 -8.25 4.71
CA ASP A 104 10.58 -8.32 6.17
C ASP A 104 9.61 -9.36 6.77
N VAL A 105 8.82 -10.01 5.95
CA VAL A 105 7.76 -10.98 6.34
C VAL A 105 6.83 -10.47 7.45
N ASN A 106 6.74 -9.15 7.62
CA ASN A 106 6.06 -8.46 8.73
C ASN A 106 6.65 -8.83 10.12
N ASP A 107 7.97 -9.01 10.20
CA ASP A 107 8.69 -9.38 11.42
C ASP A 107 9.77 -8.37 11.77
N ALA A 108 9.80 -7.95 13.05
CA ALA A 108 10.69 -6.90 13.55
C ALA A 108 12.19 -7.23 13.42
N GLU A 109 12.60 -8.48 13.66
CA GLU A 109 14.01 -8.88 13.55
C GLU A 109 14.43 -9.00 12.09
N THR A 110 13.54 -9.51 11.26
CA THR A 110 13.77 -9.62 9.81
C THR A 110 13.90 -8.24 9.17
N SER A 111 13.08 -7.26 9.57
CA SER A 111 13.17 -5.88 9.05
C SER A 111 14.48 -5.17 9.44
N VAL A 112 15.01 -5.42 10.63
CA VAL A 112 16.35 -4.94 11.02
C VAL A 112 17.43 -5.54 10.12
N ASN A 113 17.33 -6.83 9.79
CA ASN A 113 18.28 -7.49 8.88
C ASN A 113 18.15 -6.94 7.45
N ALA A 114 16.94 -6.71 6.97
CA ALA A 114 16.65 -6.10 5.67
C ALA A 114 17.25 -4.68 5.59
N TYR A 115 17.06 -3.86 6.63
CA TYR A 115 17.66 -2.52 6.71
C TYR A 115 19.19 -2.57 6.59
N ASN A 116 19.83 -3.44 7.37
CA ASN A 116 21.29 -3.58 7.32
C ASN A 116 21.79 -4.04 5.94
N ALA A 117 21.07 -4.95 5.28
CA ALA A 117 21.42 -5.39 3.92
C ALA A 117 21.33 -4.24 2.91
N LEU A 118 20.28 -3.43 2.96
CA LEU A 118 20.15 -2.24 2.11
C LEU A 118 21.24 -1.20 2.38
N MET A 119 21.64 -1.01 3.65
CA MET A 119 22.75 -0.13 4.00
C MET A 119 24.09 -0.63 3.43
N ASP A 120 24.34 -1.94 3.49
CA ASP A 120 25.52 -2.56 2.89
C ASP A 120 25.54 -2.39 1.36
N ASP A 121 24.37 -2.36 0.70
CA ASP A 121 24.20 -2.10 -0.73
C ASP A 121 24.22 -0.60 -1.08
N GLY A 122 24.35 0.26 -0.07
CA GLY A 122 24.53 1.71 -0.22
C GLY A 122 23.23 2.49 -0.37
N MET A 123 22.17 2.08 0.31
CA MET A 123 20.91 2.84 0.44
C MET A 123 21.17 4.25 0.97
N GLN A 124 20.48 5.23 0.39
CA GLN A 124 20.59 6.65 0.77
C GLN A 124 19.28 7.19 1.39
N ILE A 125 18.14 6.67 0.95
CA ILE A 125 16.80 7.04 1.42
C ILE A 125 16.01 5.76 1.63
N LEU A 126 15.20 5.69 2.68
CA LEU A 126 14.30 4.56 2.94
C LEU A 126 12.85 4.95 2.62
N VAL A 127 12.19 4.19 1.74
CA VAL A 127 10.72 4.16 1.56
C VAL A 127 10.19 2.89 2.20
N GLY A 128 9.77 3.00 3.44
CA GLY A 128 9.39 1.84 4.25
C GLY A 128 9.56 2.15 5.75
N THR A 129 9.28 1.23 6.66
CA THR A 129 8.67 -0.06 6.35
C THR A 129 7.16 0.08 6.04
N VAL A 130 6.52 -1.01 5.61
CA VAL A 130 5.09 -1.00 5.24
C VAL A 130 4.19 -1.10 6.47
N THR A 131 4.61 -1.78 7.52
CA THR A 131 3.79 -2.05 8.72
C THR A 131 4.43 -1.47 9.98
N THR A 132 3.60 -1.14 10.96
CA THR A 132 4.00 -0.38 12.16
C THR A 132 5.07 -1.10 13.00
N GLN A 133 4.90 -2.40 13.31
CA GLN A 133 5.83 -3.11 14.19
C GLN A 133 7.25 -3.23 13.60
N PRO A 134 7.45 -3.57 12.33
CA PRO A 134 8.71 -3.43 11.62
C PRO A 134 9.29 -2.00 11.64
N ALA A 135 8.46 -0.98 11.39
CA ALA A 135 8.90 0.42 11.42
C ALA A 135 9.51 0.82 12.76
N LEU A 136 8.85 0.48 13.87
CA LEU A 136 9.35 0.77 15.21
C LEU A 136 10.72 0.14 15.51
N SER A 137 11.09 -0.92 14.77
CA SER A 137 12.40 -1.57 14.91
C SER A 137 13.47 -0.96 14.00
N VAL A 138 13.08 -0.39 12.86
CA VAL A 138 14.00 0.17 11.85
C VAL A 138 14.25 1.67 12.09
N VAL A 139 13.23 2.42 12.51
CA VAL A 139 13.32 3.88 12.69
C VAL A 139 14.48 4.31 13.63
N PRO A 140 14.76 3.65 14.77
CA PRO A 140 15.92 4.01 15.58
C PRO A 140 17.25 3.87 14.83
N LEU A 141 17.39 2.90 13.94
CA LEU A 141 18.57 2.69 13.12
C LEU A 141 18.70 3.77 12.05
N SER A 142 17.62 4.08 11.32
CA SER A 142 17.63 5.14 10.33
C SER A 142 17.96 6.51 10.93
N TYR A 143 17.55 6.75 12.20
CA TYR A 143 17.92 7.95 12.91
C TYR A 143 19.42 8.00 13.26
N GLU A 144 19.99 6.90 13.75
CA GLU A 144 21.42 6.81 14.07
C GLU A 144 22.31 6.95 12.82
N ASP A 145 21.88 6.38 11.70
CA ASP A 145 22.59 6.41 10.41
C ASP A 145 22.27 7.66 9.56
N ARG A 146 21.39 8.55 10.05
CA ARG A 146 20.89 9.75 9.33
C ARG A 146 20.37 9.41 7.95
N VAL A 147 19.56 8.37 7.83
CA VAL A 147 18.84 8.01 6.62
C VAL A 147 17.44 8.63 6.67
N PHE A 148 17.10 9.48 5.70
CA PHE A 148 15.75 10.00 5.56
C PHE A 148 14.78 8.86 5.29
N THR A 149 13.70 8.81 6.05
CA THR A 149 12.71 7.74 5.97
C THR A 149 11.32 8.32 5.65
N LEU A 150 10.70 7.82 4.60
CA LEU A 150 9.32 8.12 4.24
C LEU A 150 8.51 6.83 4.21
N THR A 151 7.72 6.58 5.25
CA THR A 151 6.89 5.38 5.25
C THR A 151 5.61 5.58 4.44
N PRO A 152 5.29 4.65 3.52
CA PRO A 152 4.02 4.70 2.79
C PRO A 152 2.82 4.40 3.68
N SER A 153 2.96 3.49 4.68
CA SER A 153 1.80 2.90 5.33
C SER A 153 1.98 2.46 6.78
N ALA A 154 3.18 2.59 7.36
CA ALA A 154 3.36 2.33 8.80
C ALA A 154 2.74 3.48 9.61
N SER A 155 1.49 3.28 10.04
CA SER A 155 0.58 4.33 10.53
C SER A 155 0.67 4.60 12.03
N GLY A 156 1.43 3.81 12.79
CA GLY A 156 1.59 4.02 14.24
C GLY A 156 2.12 5.42 14.57
N ASP A 157 1.48 6.10 15.54
CA ASP A 157 1.90 7.45 15.97
C ASP A 157 3.36 7.47 16.48
N ASP A 158 3.81 6.37 17.08
CA ASP A 158 5.18 6.22 17.56
C ASP A 158 6.22 6.13 16.42
N VAL A 159 5.81 5.82 15.18
CA VAL A 159 6.73 5.70 14.05
C VAL A 159 7.44 7.03 13.78
N ILE A 160 6.74 8.15 13.90
CA ILE A 160 7.28 9.50 13.69
C ILE A 160 7.70 10.20 14.98
N SER A 161 7.50 9.59 16.15
CA SER A 161 7.78 10.24 17.44
C SER A 161 8.72 9.48 18.37
N ILE A 162 9.09 8.24 18.02
CA ILE A 162 9.97 7.43 18.86
C ILE A 162 11.36 8.07 18.97
N ASN A 163 11.87 8.19 20.19
CA ASN A 163 13.18 8.77 20.49
C ASN A 163 13.40 10.23 20.02
N ASP A 164 12.35 11.01 19.87
CA ASP A 164 12.38 12.37 19.34
C ASP A 164 13.06 12.43 17.94
N ASN A 165 12.84 11.43 17.09
CA ASN A 165 13.40 11.41 15.75
C ASN A 165 12.83 12.55 14.90
N ASP A 166 13.65 13.06 14.00
CA ASP A 166 13.30 14.17 13.08
C ASP A 166 13.36 13.77 11.59
N ASN A 167 13.80 12.54 11.32
CA ASN A 167 14.12 12.05 9.96
C ASN A 167 13.05 11.15 9.36
N VAL A 168 11.90 10.97 10.03
CA VAL A 168 10.82 10.07 9.59
C VAL A 168 9.56 10.85 9.29
N PHE A 169 9.02 10.61 8.11
CA PHE A 169 7.77 11.20 7.61
C PHE A 169 6.82 10.09 7.15
N GLN A 170 5.52 10.36 7.21
CA GLN A 170 4.47 9.42 6.77
C GLN A 170 3.76 9.95 5.52
N ILE A 171 3.39 9.05 4.60
CA ILE A 171 2.40 9.32 3.55
C ILE A 171 1.00 8.94 4.03
N CYS A 172 0.87 7.89 4.84
CA CYS A 172 -0.40 7.45 5.40
C CYS A 172 -0.86 8.34 6.56
N PHE A 173 -2.16 8.33 6.85
CA PHE A 173 -2.72 8.88 8.07
C PHE A 173 -2.33 8.02 9.29
N THR A 174 -2.40 8.62 10.50
CA THR A 174 -1.96 7.95 11.74
C THR A 174 -3.02 7.03 12.33
N ASP A 175 -2.60 6.12 13.23
CA ASP A 175 -3.50 5.25 14.00
C ASP A 175 -4.47 6.05 14.86
N SER A 176 -4.02 7.17 15.44
CA SER A 176 -4.89 8.07 16.20
C SER A 176 -5.97 8.71 15.32
N ASN A 177 -5.64 9.07 14.09
CA ASN A 177 -6.60 9.58 13.12
C ASN A 177 -7.60 8.47 12.73
N GLN A 178 -7.13 7.26 12.39
CA GLN A 178 -8.00 6.13 12.04
C GLN A 178 -8.99 5.80 13.16
N GLY A 179 -8.51 5.67 14.38
CA GLY A 179 -9.35 5.35 15.53
C GLY A 179 -10.43 6.41 15.76
N SER A 180 -10.04 7.67 15.82
CA SER A 180 -10.95 8.79 16.03
C SER A 180 -11.98 8.92 14.92
N ARG A 181 -11.53 8.84 13.65
CA ARG A 181 -12.42 8.98 12.47
C ARG A 181 -13.39 7.81 12.34
N SER A 182 -12.97 6.59 12.71
CA SER A 182 -13.87 5.43 12.76
C SER A 182 -15.02 5.66 13.76
N ALA A 183 -14.71 6.12 14.98
CA ALA A 183 -15.73 6.41 15.98
C ALA A 183 -16.66 7.54 15.53
N GLN A 184 -16.12 8.62 14.96
CA GLN A 184 -16.91 9.73 14.42
C GLN A 184 -17.86 9.26 13.33
N TYR A 185 -17.35 8.52 12.35
CA TYR A 185 -18.14 8.01 11.24
C TYR A 185 -19.28 7.10 11.72
N ILE A 186 -18.98 6.19 12.67
CA ILE A 186 -19.97 5.28 13.23
C ILE A 186 -21.07 6.07 13.98
N ASP A 187 -20.71 7.05 14.80
CA ASP A 187 -21.67 7.88 15.54
C ASP A 187 -22.58 8.70 14.60
N GLU A 188 -22.04 9.17 13.48
CA GLU A 188 -22.76 10.02 12.53
C GLU A 188 -23.66 9.23 11.56
N ASN A 189 -23.34 7.97 11.27
CA ASN A 189 -23.99 7.20 10.19
C ASN A 189 -24.78 5.98 10.66
N PHE A 190 -24.63 5.55 11.92
CA PHE A 190 -25.37 4.40 12.48
C PHE A 190 -26.23 4.82 13.67
N ASP A 191 -27.43 4.25 13.79
CA ASP A 191 -28.37 4.62 14.82
C ASP A 191 -28.06 3.91 16.16
N SER A 192 -27.15 4.50 16.95
CA SER A 192 -26.78 4.06 18.30
C SER A 192 -26.40 2.56 18.38
N PRO A 193 -25.44 2.09 17.59
CA PRO A 193 -25.08 0.68 17.53
C PRO A 193 -24.44 0.21 18.84
N LYS A 194 -24.66 -1.07 19.19
CA LYS A 194 -23.91 -1.75 20.24
C LYS A 194 -22.63 -2.32 19.67
N ILE A 195 -21.53 -1.74 20.06
CA ILE A 195 -20.23 -1.99 19.44
C ILE A 195 -19.49 -3.12 20.20
N ALA A 196 -19.00 -4.10 19.47
CA ALA A 196 -17.94 -4.97 19.96
C ALA A 196 -16.62 -4.64 19.24
N ILE A 197 -15.50 -4.72 19.94
CA ILE A 197 -14.16 -4.56 19.39
C ILE A 197 -13.46 -5.92 19.45
N ILE A 198 -12.84 -6.35 18.35
CA ILE A 198 -11.92 -7.49 18.35
C ILE A 198 -10.57 -7.00 17.80
N TYR A 199 -9.52 -7.08 18.62
CA TYR A 199 -8.23 -6.51 18.29
C TYR A 199 -7.06 -7.43 18.68
N LYS A 200 -5.91 -7.24 18.03
CA LYS A 200 -4.69 -7.97 18.29
C LYS A 200 -3.89 -7.24 19.38
N ASN A 201 -3.74 -7.88 20.55
CA ASN A 201 -3.20 -7.24 21.74
C ASN A 201 -1.67 -7.36 21.91
N ASP A 202 -1.00 -7.90 20.89
CA ASP A 202 0.46 -7.96 20.77
C ASP A 202 0.96 -7.20 19.51
N ASP A 203 0.15 -6.26 18.99
CA ASP A 203 0.45 -5.45 17.80
C ASP A 203 0.16 -3.97 18.09
N GLN A 204 1.16 -3.12 17.95
CA GLN A 204 1.04 -1.68 18.26
C GLN A 204 0.04 -0.95 17.35
N TYR A 205 -0.03 -1.31 16.07
CA TYR A 205 -1.04 -0.81 15.13
C TYR A 205 -2.46 -1.08 15.65
N SER A 206 -2.77 -2.32 15.96
CA SER A 206 -4.10 -2.72 16.43
C SER A 206 -4.47 -2.08 17.77
N ILE A 207 -3.49 -1.97 18.69
CA ILE A 207 -3.64 -1.32 19.99
C ILE A 207 -3.87 0.18 19.81
N GLY A 208 -3.05 0.85 19.01
CA GLY A 208 -3.11 2.30 18.80
C GLY A 208 -4.45 2.75 18.25
N ILE A 209 -4.94 2.10 17.19
CA ILE A 209 -6.25 2.41 16.61
C ILE A 209 -7.38 2.13 17.63
N ARG A 210 -7.34 0.97 18.31
CA ARG A 210 -8.36 0.62 19.30
C ARG A 210 -8.41 1.63 20.45
N ASP A 211 -7.27 2.07 20.97
CA ASP A 211 -7.23 2.99 22.10
C ASP A 211 -7.78 4.37 21.72
N ASN A 212 -7.45 4.87 20.56
CA ASN A 212 -7.97 6.13 20.03
C ASN A 212 -9.45 6.04 19.65
N PHE A 213 -9.91 4.92 19.08
CA PHE A 213 -11.32 4.66 18.85
C PHE A 213 -12.11 4.71 20.16
N LYS A 214 -11.63 4.06 21.22
CA LYS A 214 -12.29 4.07 22.53
C LYS A 214 -12.34 5.45 23.15
N ALA A 215 -11.26 6.19 23.11
CA ALA A 215 -11.21 7.54 23.65
C ALA A 215 -12.25 8.46 22.98
N GLU A 216 -12.37 8.40 21.66
CA GLU A 216 -13.36 9.15 20.90
C GLU A 216 -14.79 8.64 21.16
N ALA A 217 -14.99 7.32 21.16
CA ALA A 217 -16.28 6.68 21.43
C ALA A 217 -16.80 7.03 22.84
N ASP A 218 -15.92 6.99 23.85
CA ASP A 218 -16.26 7.40 25.22
C ASP A 218 -16.67 8.88 25.30
N SER A 219 -15.97 9.76 24.56
CA SER A 219 -16.29 11.19 24.50
C SER A 219 -17.66 11.47 23.88
N ARG A 220 -18.10 10.61 22.96
CA ARG A 220 -19.39 10.67 22.27
C ARG A 220 -20.51 9.91 22.99
N GLY A 221 -20.17 9.12 24.03
CA GLY A 221 -21.12 8.29 24.78
C GLY A 221 -21.63 7.09 24.00
N MET A 222 -20.81 6.54 23.09
CA MET A 222 -21.14 5.34 22.31
C MET A 222 -21.12 4.08 23.20
N ASP A 223 -21.92 3.06 22.85
CA ASP A 223 -22.11 1.86 23.66
C ASP A 223 -21.16 0.73 23.23
N ILE A 224 -19.97 0.66 23.83
CA ILE A 224 -19.03 -0.46 23.64
C ILE A 224 -19.41 -1.57 24.63
N VAL A 225 -20.06 -2.63 24.14
CA VAL A 225 -20.62 -3.71 24.96
C VAL A 225 -19.67 -4.88 25.17
N TYR A 226 -18.62 -5.01 24.34
CA TYR A 226 -17.68 -6.13 24.42
C TYR A 226 -16.32 -5.78 23.82
N GLU A 227 -15.26 -6.28 24.42
CA GLU A 227 -13.91 -6.30 23.83
C GLU A 227 -13.36 -7.72 23.87
N GLY A 228 -12.94 -8.23 22.71
CA GLY A 228 -12.24 -9.49 22.54
C GLY A 228 -10.81 -9.26 22.05
N THR A 229 -9.87 -10.09 22.53
CA THR A 229 -8.46 -9.98 22.11
C THR A 229 -7.97 -11.30 21.52
N PHE A 230 -6.92 -11.19 20.70
CA PHE A 230 -6.14 -12.31 20.21
C PHE A 230 -4.66 -11.89 20.08
N THR A 231 -3.80 -12.86 19.77
CA THR A 231 -2.37 -12.68 19.54
C THR A 231 -1.98 -13.32 18.21
N GLU A 232 -0.76 -13.07 17.73
CA GLU A 232 -0.20 -13.77 16.57
C GLU A 232 -0.41 -15.29 16.64
N ALA A 233 -0.20 -15.89 17.82
CA ALA A 233 -0.33 -17.34 18.01
C ALA A 233 -1.78 -17.85 17.96
N SER A 234 -2.80 -16.99 18.06
CA SER A 234 -4.22 -17.36 18.17
C SER A 234 -5.11 -16.78 17.07
N GLN A 235 -4.55 -16.22 16.01
CA GLN A 235 -5.29 -15.54 14.94
C GLN A 235 -6.03 -16.46 13.94
N THR A 236 -6.23 -17.72 14.27
CA THR A 236 -6.91 -18.69 13.40
C THR A 236 -8.27 -19.18 13.94
N ASP A 237 -8.61 -18.82 15.19
CA ASP A 237 -9.88 -19.22 15.84
C ASP A 237 -10.44 -18.07 16.70
N PHE A 238 -11.56 -17.52 16.26
CA PHE A 238 -12.25 -16.38 16.88
C PHE A 238 -13.63 -16.76 17.46
N ASN A 239 -13.96 -18.06 17.55
CA ASN A 239 -15.27 -18.49 18.02
C ASN A 239 -15.62 -17.98 19.42
N VAL A 240 -14.63 -17.86 20.31
CA VAL A 240 -14.82 -17.31 21.67
C VAL A 240 -15.15 -15.83 21.64
N GLN A 241 -14.41 -15.05 20.86
CA GLN A 241 -14.60 -13.60 20.72
C GLN A 241 -15.96 -13.30 20.06
N LEU A 242 -16.28 -14.00 18.97
CA LEU A 242 -17.56 -13.86 18.26
C LEU A 242 -18.76 -14.27 19.14
N ALA A 243 -18.67 -15.38 19.89
CA ALA A 243 -19.71 -15.76 20.83
C ALA A 243 -19.88 -14.74 21.97
N GLY A 244 -18.77 -14.14 22.44
CA GLY A 244 -18.80 -13.07 23.43
C GLY A 244 -19.53 -11.83 22.91
N ALA A 245 -19.17 -11.35 21.73
CA ALA A 245 -19.80 -10.21 21.07
C ALA A 245 -21.29 -10.44 20.82
N GLN A 246 -21.65 -11.59 20.26
CA GLN A 246 -23.06 -12.00 20.04
C GLN A 246 -23.87 -12.05 21.34
N SER A 247 -23.29 -12.63 22.41
CA SER A 247 -23.95 -12.72 23.72
C SER A 247 -24.12 -11.37 24.40
N ALA A 248 -23.23 -10.42 24.16
CA ALA A 248 -23.35 -9.03 24.61
C ALA A 248 -24.39 -8.23 23.80
N GLY A 249 -24.87 -8.81 22.69
CA GLY A 249 -25.86 -8.20 21.81
C GLY A 249 -25.26 -7.13 20.88
N ALA A 250 -23.99 -7.24 20.55
CA ALA A 250 -23.34 -6.34 19.59
C ALA A 250 -23.95 -6.52 18.20
N ASP A 251 -24.26 -5.41 17.55
CA ASP A 251 -24.75 -5.33 16.17
C ASP A 251 -23.77 -4.65 15.21
N LEU A 252 -22.65 -4.12 15.75
CA LEU A 252 -21.51 -3.65 15.00
C LEU A 252 -20.22 -4.23 15.60
N LEU A 253 -19.33 -4.79 14.73
CA LEU A 253 -17.99 -5.23 15.09
C LEU A 253 -16.97 -4.26 14.49
N PHE A 254 -16.24 -3.56 15.37
CA PHE A 254 -15.09 -2.79 15.00
C PHE A 254 -13.83 -3.67 15.02
N LEU A 255 -13.12 -3.72 13.91
CA LEU A 255 -12.00 -4.62 13.65
C LEU A 255 -10.73 -3.83 13.25
N PRO A 256 -10.00 -3.25 14.22
CA PRO A 256 -8.72 -2.58 13.97
C PRO A 256 -7.60 -3.61 13.77
N ILE A 257 -7.65 -4.35 12.68
CA ILE A 257 -6.80 -5.51 12.39
C ILE A 257 -6.55 -5.63 10.88
N TYR A 258 -5.55 -6.44 10.51
CA TYR A 258 -5.21 -6.74 9.13
C TYR A 258 -6.22 -7.71 8.47
N TYR A 259 -6.20 -7.75 7.12
CA TYR A 259 -7.15 -8.52 6.31
C TYR A 259 -7.13 -10.03 6.61
N THR A 260 -5.97 -10.61 6.94
CA THR A 260 -5.84 -12.05 7.19
C THR A 260 -6.69 -12.51 8.40
N PRO A 261 -6.54 -11.99 9.64
CA PRO A 261 -7.44 -12.32 10.74
C PRO A 261 -8.88 -11.85 10.49
N ALA A 262 -9.10 -10.74 9.78
CA ALA A 262 -10.44 -10.27 9.45
C ALA A 262 -11.19 -11.27 8.56
N SER A 263 -10.55 -11.85 7.55
CA SER A 263 -11.15 -12.88 6.68
C SER A 263 -11.59 -14.13 7.46
N VAL A 264 -10.82 -14.53 8.46
CA VAL A 264 -11.17 -15.64 9.37
C VAL A 264 -12.38 -15.27 10.24
N ILE A 265 -12.41 -14.05 10.78
CA ILE A 265 -13.54 -13.54 11.59
C ILE A 265 -14.83 -13.54 10.76
N LEU A 266 -14.81 -12.99 9.55
CA LEU A 266 -15.98 -12.96 8.67
C LEU A 266 -16.47 -14.37 8.33
N THR A 267 -15.54 -15.28 8.01
CA THR A 267 -15.86 -16.69 7.73
C THR A 267 -16.51 -17.39 8.91
N GLN A 268 -15.96 -17.22 10.11
CA GLN A 268 -16.47 -17.86 11.32
C GLN A 268 -17.79 -17.23 11.80
N ALA A 269 -17.95 -15.91 11.69
CA ALA A 269 -19.21 -15.22 11.98
C ALA A 269 -20.35 -15.73 11.08
N ASN A 270 -20.08 -15.85 9.77
CA ASN A 270 -21.03 -16.43 8.83
C ASN A 270 -21.41 -17.88 9.19
N ALA A 271 -20.43 -18.71 9.56
CA ALA A 271 -20.67 -20.08 9.97
C ALA A 271 -21.52 -20.19 11.27
N MET A 272 -21.42 -19.20 12.16
CA MET A 272 -22.21 -19.09 13.38
C MET A 272 -23.62 -18.50 13.13
N GLY A 273 -23.90 -17.97 11.93
CA GLY A 273 -25.12 -17.20 11.65
C GLY A 273 -25.17 -15.89 12.41
N TYR A 274 -24.02 -15.30 12.73
CA TYR A 274 -23.89 -14.00 13.36
C TYR A 274 -23.52 -12.98 12.27
N ALA A 275 -24.41 -12.02 12.02
CA ALA A 275 -24.30 -11.06 10.93
C ALA A 275 -24.42 -9.61 11.46
N PRO A 276 -23.45 -9.13 12.24
CA PRO A 276 -23.36 -7.72 12.61
C PRO A 276 -22.89 -6.89 11.42
N THR A 277 -22.97 -5.56 11.53
CA THR A 277 -22.17 -4.69 10.65
C THR A 277 -20.70 -4.85 10.98
N PHE A 278 -19.84 -5.12 10.00
CA PHE A 278 -18.40 -5.13 10.18
C PHE A 278 -17.81 -3.79 9.76
N PHE A 279 -16.99 -3.22 10.61
CA PHE A 279 -16.29 -1.97 10.36
C PHE A 279 -14.79 -2.16 10.61
N GLY A 280 -14.00 -2.12 9.56
CA GLY A 280 -12.54 -2.22 9.59
C GLY A 280 -11.87 -0.88 9.43
N VAL A 281 -10.58 -0.94 9.31
CA VAL A 281 -9.65 0.18 9.11
C VAL A 281 -8.84 -0.07 7.84
N ASP A 282 -7.82 0.74 7.56
CA ASP A 282 -6.97 0.58 6.35
C ASP A 282 -6.41 -0.84 6.20
N GLY A 283 -5.98 -1.46 7.30
CA GLY A 283 -5.46 -2.84 7.29
C GLY A 283 -6.46 -3.91 6.84
N MET A 284 -7.72 -3.57 6.60
CA MET A 284 -8.67 -4.49 5.97
C MET A 284 -8.63 -4.41 4.44
N ASP A 285 -7.99 -3.41 3.86
CA ASP A 285 -7.82 -3.32 2.40
C ASP A 285 -6.98 -4.49 1.88
N GLY A 286 -7.38 -5.04 0.74
CA GLY A 286 -6.86 -6.29 0.21
C GLY A 286 -7.69 -7.52 0.57
N ILE A 287 -8.70 -7.41 1.46
CA ILE A 287 -9.54 -8.55 1.86
C ILE A 287 -10.24 -9.23 0.67
N LEU A 288 -10.57 -8.47 -0.37
CA LEU A 288 -11.24 -8.99 -1.58
C LEU A 288 -10.34 -9.93 -2.39
N THR A 289 -9.02 -9.83 -2.24
CA THR A 289 -8.03 -10.67 -2.93
C THR A 289 -7.34 -11.65 -1.98
N ALA A 290 -7.79 -11.74 -0.73
CA ALA A 290 -7.21 -12.62 0.28
C ALA A 290 -7.31 -14.10 -0.15
N GLU A 291 -6.20 -14.80 -0.06
CA GLU A 291 -6.09 -16.20 -0.50
C GLU A 291 -7.03 -17.12 0.32
N ASN A 292 -7.74 -18.01 -0.34
CA ASN A 292 -8.70 -18.95 0.28
C ASN A 292 -9.88 -18.29 1.02
N PHE A 293 -10.16 -17.01 0.79
CA PHE A 293 -11.30 -16.30 1.34
C PHE A 293 -12.45 -16.21 0.32
N ASP A 294 -13.67 -16.42 0.76
CA ASP A 294 -14.87 -16.16 -0.05
C ASP A 294 -15.20 -14.67 0.03
N ALA A 295 -14.76 -13.89 -0.98
CA ALA A 295 -14.93 -12.44 -1.03
C ALA A 295 -16.40 -12.00 -0.91
N SER A 296 -17.37 -12.86 -1.22
CA SER A 296 -18.80 -12.54 -1.02
C SER A 296 -19.17 -12.34 0.46
N LEU A 297 -18.35 -12.82 1.38
CA LEU A 297 -18.53 -12.60 2.84
C LEU A 297 -18.11 -11.20 3.28
N ALA A 298 -17.39 -10.47 2.42
CA ALA A 298 -17.03 -9.08 2.68
C ALA A 298 -18.10 -8.08 2.21
N GLU A 299 -19.18 -8.55 1.58
CA GLU A 299 -20.27 -7.67 1.15
C GLU A 299 -20.89 -6.92 2.33
N GLY A 300 -21.00 -5.60 2.25
CA GLY A 300 -21.50 -4.74 3.33
C GLY A 300 -20.47 -4.40 4.42
N VAL A 301 -19.22 -4.82 4.29
CA VAL A 301 -18.13 -4.44 5.20
C VAL A 301 -17.69 -3.00 4.91
N TYR A 302 -17.56 -2.21 5.97
CA TYR A 302 -16.99 -0.87 5.91
C TYR A 302 -15.51 -0.91 6.24
N LEU A 303 -14.71 -0.03 5.62
CA LEU A 303 -13.32 0.20 5.99
C LEU A 303 -12.90 1.66 5.67
N LEU A 304 -11.75 2.06 6.19
CA LEU A 304 -11.17 3.37 5.91
C LEU A 304 -10.11 3.27 4.82
N THR A 305 -10.13 4.21 3.87
CA THR A 305 -9.12 4.32 2.82
C THR A 305 -9.05 5.76 2.30
N PRO A 306 -7.88 6.25 1.89
CA PRO A 306 -7.76 7.52 1.17
C PRO A 306 -7.86 7.33 -0.36
N PHE A 307 -7.97 6.08 -0.84
CA PHE A 307 -7.83 5.71 -2.25
C PHE A 307 -9.02 4.89 -2.74
N SER A 308 -9.47 5.18 -3.95
CA SER A 308 -10.47 4.39 -4.67
C SER A 308 -9.98 4.11 -6.08
N ALA A 309 -9.75 2.83 -6.38
CA ALA A 309 -9.23 2.39 -7.68
C ALA A 309 -10.21 2.62 -8.85
N ASP A 310 -11.49 2.85 -8.57
CA ASP A 310 -12.54 3.17 -9.54
C ASP A 310 -12.80 4.68 -9.70
N SER A 311 -11.97 5.53 -9.07
CA SER A 311 -12.04 6.99 -9.25
C SER A 311 -11.96 7.36 -10.74
N GLU A 312 -12.77 8.36 -11.14
CA GLU A 312 -12.73 8.90 -12.51
C GLU A 312 -11.57 9.88 -12.74
N ASP A 313 -10.76 10.14 -11.75
CA ASP A 313 -9.57 10.98 -11.85
C ASP A 313 -8.53 10.38 -12.80
N GLU A 314 -7.98 11.21 -13.71
CA GLU A 314 -7.08 10.75 -14.77
C GLU A 314 -5.77 10.14 -14.21
N MET A 315 -5.23 10.70 -13.11
CA MET A 315 -4.02 10.17 -12.49
C MET A 315 -4.26 8.76 -11.94
N THR A 316 -5.37 8.58 -11.21
CA THR A 316 -5.79 7.28 -10.68
C THR A 316 -6.04 6.27 -11.79
N GLN A 317 -6.76 6.65 -12.83
CA GLN A 317 -7.04 5.77 -13.97
C GLN A 317 -5.75 5.29 -14.66
N ASN A 318 -4.79 6.18 -14.87
CA ASN A 318 -3.50 5.86 -15.48
C ASN A 318 -2.68 4.91 -14.59
N PHE A 319 -2.58 5.19 -13.30
CA PHE A 319 -1.88 4.34 -12.34
C PHE A 319 -2.50 2.94 -12.27
N VAL A 320 -3.82 2.85 -12.11
CA VAL A 320 -4.54 1.56 -12.04
C VAL A 320 -4.36 0.76 -13.33
N ALA A 321 -4.43 1.42 -14.49
CA ALA A 321 -4.23 0.74 -15.78
C ALA A 321 -2.80 0.21 -15.93
N GLU A 322 -1.79 1.00 -15.57
CA GLU A 322 -0.38 0.59 -15.62
C GLU A 322 -0.09 -0.55 -14.65
N TYR A 323 -0.61 -0.46 -13.42
CA TYR A 323 -0.47 -1.51 -12.42
C TYR A 323 -1.11 -2.81 -12.91
N GLN A 324 -2.32 -2.74 -13.44
CA GLN A 324 -3.04 -3.91 -13.95
C GLN A 324 -2.35 -4.52 -15.18
N ASP A 325 -1.79 -3.70 -16.08
CA ASP A 325 -1.04 -4.19 -17.25
C ASP A 325 0.23 -4.92 -16.83
N ARG A 326 0.95 -4.42 -15.83
CA ARG A 326 2.20 -5.03 -15.35
C ARG A 326 2.00 -6.28 -14.49
N PHE A 327 1.01 -6.24 -13.60
CA PHE A 327 0.90 -7.25 -12.51
C PHE A 327 -0.39 -8.08 -12.58
N GLY A 328 -1.39 -7.68 -13.39
CA GLY A 328 -2.64 -8.42 -13.58
C GLY A 328 -3.65 -8.27 -12.43
N GLU A 329 -3.41 -7.35 -11.50
CA GLU A 329 -4.20 -7.09 -10.30
C GLU A 329 -4.61 -5.62 -10.22
N ILE A 330 -5.60 -5.30 -9.37
CA ILE A 330 -5.96 -3.92 -9.03
C ILE A 330 -5.14 -3.50 -7.81
N PRO A 331 -4.49 -2.32 -7.84
CA PRO A 331 -3.73 -1.85 -6.69
C PRO A 331 -4.63 -1.50 -5.50
N ASN A 332 -4.12 -1.73 -4.28
CA ASN A 332 -4.73 -1.26 -3.05
C ASN A 332 -4.19 0.12 -2.63
N GLN A 333 -4.73 0.68 -1.53
CA GLN A 333 -4.31 1.99 -1.03
C GLN A 333 -2.82 2.08 -0.69
N PHE A 334 -2.20 1.01 -0.20
CA PHE A 334 -0.80 0.99 0.19
C PHE A 334 0.14 1.14 -1.01
N GLY A 335 -0.28 0.58 -2.15
CA GLY A 335 0.40 0.81 -3.42
C GLY A 335 0.27 2.26 -3.90
N ALA A 336 -0.91 2.84 -3.78
CA ALA A 336 -1.13 4.24 -4.12
C ALA A 336 -0.33 5.18 -3.21
N ASP A 337 -0.25 4.89 -1.90
CA ASP A 337 0.60 5.62 -0.96
C ASP A 337 2.10 5.49 -1.31
N ALA A 338 2.55 4.33 -1.76
CA ALA A 338 3.94 4.13 -2.18
C ALA A 338 4.29 4.89 -3.47
N TYR A 339 3.36 4.92 -4.42
CA TYR A 339 3.49 5.74 -5.62
C TYR A 339 3.61 7.22 -5.26
N ASP A 340 2.72 7.72 -4.39
CA ASP A 340 2.78 9.09 -3.88
C ASP A 340 4.06 9.37 -3.09
N ALA A 341 4.58 8.40 -2.33
CA ALA A 341 5.85 8.52 -1.60
C ALA A 341 7.02 8.81 -2.54
N ILE A 342 7.14 8.06 -3.63
CA ILE A 342 8.22 8.22 -4.60
C ILE A 342 8.10 9.58 -5.32
N TYR A 343 6.89 10.00 -5.72
CA TYR A 343 6.69 11.34 -6.32
C TYR A 343 6.91 12.48 -5.33
N THR A 344 6.56 12.29 -4.06
CA THR A 344 6.86 13.25 -2.98
C THR A 344 8.37 13.39 -2.79
N LEU A 345 9.11 12.27 -2.74
CA LEU A 345 10.58 12.30 -2.69
C LEU A 345 11.20 12.99 -3.89
N TYR A 346 10.68 12.74 -5.09
CA TYR A 346 11.16 13.42 -6.29
C TYR A 346 11.04 14.94 -6.16
N GLN A 347 9.89 15.45 -5.69
CA GLN A 347 9.68 16.87 -5.46
C GLN A 347 10.56 17.41 -4.32
N ALA A 348 10.70 16.65 -3.22
CA ALA A 348 11.55 17.02 -2.10
C ALA A 348 13.03 17.15 -2.51
N ILE A 349 13.53 16.17 -3.27
CA ILE A 349 14.91 16.19 -3.79
C ILE A 349 15.14 17.36 -4.75
N GLN A 350 14.17 17.67 -5.60
CA GLN A 350 14.24 18.88 -6.47
C GLN A 350 14.30 20.16 -5.64
N ALA A 351 13.45 20.28 -4.62
CA ALA A 351 13.41 21.47 -3.77
C ALA A 351 14.68 21.62 -2.91
N ALA A 352 15.21 20.52 -2.40
CA ALA A 352 16.42 20.46 -1.59
C ALA A 352 17.69 20.63 -2.42
N GLY A 353 17.65 20.34 -3.74
CA GLY A 353 18.83 20.26 -4.60
C GLY A 353 19.75 19.09 -4.21
N ALA A 354 19.20 18.03 -3.61
CA ALA A 354 19.97 16.86 -3.21
C ALA A 354 20.40 16.02 -4.43
N THR A 355 21.58 15.41 -4.32
CA THR A 355 22.19 14.60 -5.38
C THR A 355 22.77 13.31 -4.82
N ALA A 356 22.94 12.29 -5.67
CA ALA A 356 23.51 11.00 -5.29
C ALA A 356 24.95 11.05 -4.75
N ASP A 357 25.69 12.15 -5.01
CA ASP A 357 27.06 12.33 -4.52
C ASP A 357 27.11 12.83 -3.05
N MET A 358 25.98 13.25 -2.48
CA MET A 358 25.86 13.66 -1.08
C MET A 358 25.84 12.45 -0.16
N SER A 359 26.34 12.64 1.07
CA SER A 359 26.22 11.63 2.12
C SER A 359 24.76 11.48 2.58
N ASN A 360 24.45 10.36 3.27
CA ASN A 360 23.14 10.15 3.85
C ASN A 360 22.72 11.30 4.78
N GLU A 361 23.65 11.77 5.63
CA GLU A 361 23.42 12.90 6.54
C GLU A 361 23.07 14.19 5.77
N GLU A 362 23.81 14.52 4.70
CA GLU A 362 23.55 15.70 3.89
C GLU A 362 22.19 15.63 3.15
N ILE A 363 21.83 14.44 2.63
CA ILE A 363 20.52 14.21 1.99
C ILE A 363 19.41 14.31 3.05
N CYS A 364 19.57 13.63 4.18
CA CYS A 364 18.60 13.60 5.26
C CYS A 364 18.28 14.99 5.78
N ASP A 365 19.31 15.76 6.15
CA ASP A 365 19.14 17.11 6.67
C ASP A 365 18.48 18.05 5.67
N ALA A 366 18.85 17.95 4.39
CA ALA A 366 18.23 18.74 3.32
C ALA A 366 16.75 18.37 3.11
N LEU A 367 16.39 17.09 3.20
CA LEU A 367 15.00 16.64 3.06
C LEU A 367 14.14 17.03 4.25
N ILE A 368 14.66 16.93 5.49
CA ILE A 368 13.97 17.39 6.71
C ILE A 368 13.60 18.87 6.60
N GLU A 369 14.51 19.70 6.08
CA GLU A 369 14.28 21.16 5.94
C GLU A 369 13.15 21.46 4.94
N VAL A 370 13.05 20.70 3.85
CA VAL A 370 12.09 21.02 2.78
C VAL A 370 10.73 20.36 2.95
N MET A 371 10.63 19.17 3.58
CA MET A 371 9.38 18.42 3.70
C MET A 371 8.23 19.26 4.27
N PRO A 372 8.37 20.02 5.36
CA PRO A 372 7.27 20.83 5.90
C PRO A 372 6.87 22.01 5.00
N THR A 373 7.61 22.28 3.93
CA THR A 373 7.30 23.34 2.96
C THR A 373 6.57 22.86 1.72
N LEU A 374 6.46 21.52 1.57
CA LEU A 374 5.84 20.94 0.38
C LEU A 374 4.31 20.90 0.50
N ALA A 375 3.68 21.00 -0.66
CA ALA A 375 2.27 20.72 -0.86
C ALA A 375 2.15 19.85 -2.12
N VAL A 376 1.74 18.60 -1.95
CA VAL A 376 1.77 17.58 -3.00
C VAL A 376 0.36 17.07 -3.27
N THR A 377 -0.02 17.03 -4.53
CA THR A 377 -1.22 16.33 -4.97
C THR A 377 -0.82 14.95 -5.50
N GLY A 378 -1.45 13.91 -4.98
CA GLY A 378 -1.20 12.52 -5.36
C GLY A 378 -2.48 11.71 -5.43
N LEU A 379 -2.34 10.42 -5.65
CA LEU A 379 -3.44 9.44 -5.76
C LEU A 379 -4.28 9.37 -4.48
N THR A 380 -3.64 9.57 -3.32
CA THR A 380 -4.25 9.41 -2.00
C THR A 380 -4.55 10.74 -1.31
N SER A 381 -4.44 11.84 -2.03
CA SER A 381 -4.69 13.19 -1.50
C SER A 381 -6.17 13.54 -1.37
N ALA A 382 -7.09 12.70 -1.83
CA ALA A 382 -8.54 12.85 -1.73
C ALA A 382 -9.06 14.25 -2.16
N GLY A 383 -8.42 14.84 -3.19
CA GLY A 383 -8.80 16.15 -3.75
C GLY A 383 -8.28 17.37 -2.97
N SER A 384 -7.40 17.16 -1.98
CA SER A 384 -6.65 18.20 -1.27
C SER A 384 -5.14 17.97 -1.40
N GLU A 385 -4.32 19.01 -1.20
CA GLU A 385 -2.87 18.82 -1.16
C GLU A 385 -2.45 18.16 0.15
N MET A 386 -1.53 17.20 0.07
CA MET A 386 -0.84 16.65 1.24
C MET A 386 0.25 17.64 1.67
N THR A 387 0.28 17.97 2.96
CA THR A 387 1.31 18.79 3.60
C THR A 387 1.80 18.07 4.86
N TRP A 388 3.00 18.35 5.29
CA TRP A 388 3.60 17.72 6.47
C TRP A 388 3.88 18.74 7.55
N ASP A 389 3.71 18.34 8.80
CA ASP A 389 4.16 19.12 9.94
C ASP A 389 5.65 18.84 10.28
N GLU A 390 6.19 19.56 11.25
CA GLU A 390 7.58 19.42 11.69
C GLU A 390 7.86 18.07 12.37
N ASN A 391 6.82 17.32 12.73
CA ASN A 391 6.93 15.99 13.33
C ASN A 391 6.81 14.85 12.30
N GLY A 392 6.62 15.17 11.03
CA GLY A 392 6.53 14.19 9.95
C GLY A 392 5.13 13.65 9.68
N ALA A 393 4.09 14.13 10.38
CA ALA A 393 2.71 13.74 10.13
C ALA A 393 2.16 14.45 8.89
N VAL A 394 1.45 13.70 8.02
CA VAL A 394 0.79 14.23 6.84
C VAL A 394 -0.63 14.73 7.16
N SER A 395 -1.04 15.81 6.49
CA SER A 395 -2.42 16.34 6.56
C SER A 395 -3.35 15.53 5.65
N LYS A 396 -3.67 14.30 6.06
CA LYS A 396 -4.52 13.38 5.30
C LYS A 396 -5.56 12.74 6.22
N ASP A 397 -6.81 12.80 5.83
CA ASP A 397 -7.92 12.18 6.55
C ASP A 397 -8.41 10.93 5.80
N PRO A 398 -8.66 9.81 6.50
CA PRO A 398 -9.27 8.66 5.89
C PRO A 398 -10.73 8.91 5.52
N THR A 399 -11.19 8.27 4.46
CA THR A 399 -12.57 8.25 4.03
C THR A 399 -13.15 6.84 4.22
N ALA A 400 -14.39 6.76 4.70
CA ALA A 400 -15.06 5.46 4.79
C ALA A 400 -15.54 5.01 3.40
N VAL A 401 -15.33 3.74 3.12
CA VAL A 401 -15.91 3.03 1.97
C VAL A 401 -16.66 1.80 2.46
N ILE A 402 -17.58 1.32 1.63
CA ILE A 402 -18.29 0.06 1.84
C ILE A 402 -17.99 -0.89 0.67
N ILE A 403 -17.94 -2.19 0.95
CA ILE A 403 -17.82 -3.20 -0.11
C ILE A 403 -19.22 -3.52 -0.65
N GLU A 404 -19.45 -3.22 -1.93
CA GLU A 404 -20.67 -3.55 -2.65
C GLU A 404 -20.34 -4.18 -4.00
N ASN A 405 -20.97 -5.33 -4.30
CA ASN A 405 -20.73 -6.10 -5.53
C ASN A 405 -19.24 -6.45 -5.76
N GLY A 406 -18.50 -6.65 -4.67
CA GLY A 406 -17.08 -7.01 -4.70
C GLY A 406 -16.14 -5.85 -5.06
N THR A 407 -16.58 -4.61 -4.89
CA THR A 407 -15.78 -3.40 -5.09
C THR A 407 -15.95 -2.43 -3.92
N TYR A 408 -14.96 -1.55 -3.72
CA TYR A 408 -15.05 -0.48 -2.73
C TYR A 408 -15.82 0.69 -3.32
N VAL A 409 -16.87 1.15 -2.65
CA VAL A 409 -17.68 2.31 -3.06
C VAL A 409 -17.83 3.31 -1.91
N THR A 410 -17.99 4.57 -2.23
CA THR A 410 -18.31 5.60 -1.22
C THR A 410 -19.76 5.41 -0.78
N PRO A 411 -20.05 5.28 0.54
CA PRO A 411 -21.39 5.02 1.08
C PRO A 411 -22.38 6.16 0.84
#